data_02869e0fa8c295afadcca3ea6261962f
#
_entry.id   02869e0fa8c295afadcca3ea6261962f
#
_cell.length_a   1.000
_cell.length_b   1.000
_cell.length_c   1.000
_cell.angle_alpha   90.00
_cell.angle_beta   90.00
_cell.angle_gamma   90.00
#
_symmetry.space_group_name_H-M   'P 1'
#
loop_
_entity.id
_entity.type
_entity.pdbx_description
1 polymer ?
#
loop_
_entity_poly.entity_id
_entity_poly.type
_entity_poly.pdbx_seq_one_letter_code
_entity_poly.pdbx_strand_id
1 'polypeptide(L)'
;MINVNCLNNIAACGLKLFSDEYNTESSFEDAQAVLVRSAKMHDMELSDNLLAIARAGAGVNNIPLDKCAEEGIVVFNTPGANANAVKEQVIAAMLLASRDLIGGNKWVADNAEDPDIAKATEKAKKAFAGQEIKGKKLGVIGLGAIGQLVANAAIALGMEVYGYDPYVSVKAAWNLSSEVKYISDVKDIYKECNYITVHVPALDSTKGCLLYTSPSPRDTERSR
;
A
#
# COMPACT_ATOMS: atom_id res chain seq x y z
N MET A 1 -27.41 -2.05 -25.55
CA MET A 1 -26.23 -1.32 -25.01
C MET A 1 -26.28 -1.48 -23.50
N ILE A 2 -25.20 -1.88 -22.89
CA ILE A 2 -25.11 -2.11 -21.43
C ILE A 2 -24.59 -0.80 -20.80
N ASN A 3 -25.34 -0.27 -19.87
CA ASN A 3 -25.00 0.98 -19.17
C ASN A 3 -24.01 0.71 -18.03
N VAL A 4 -22.89 1.39 -18.05
CA VAL A 4 -21.82 1.31 -17.04
C VAL A 4 -21.59 2.71 -16.46
N ASN A 5 -21.70 2.86 -15.16
CA ASN A 5 -21.38 4.09 -14.46
C ASN A 5 -20.00 4.02 -13.79
N CYS A 6 -19.26 5.11 -13.82
CA CYS A 6 -17.96 5.24 -13.15
C CYS A 6 -18.08 6.20 -11.97
N LEU A 7 -18.24 5.69 -10.74
CA LEU A 7 -18.33 6.51 -9.51
C LEU A 7 -17.05 7.26 -9.16
N ASN A 8 -15.92 6.86 -9.75
CA ASN A 8 -14.63 7.52 -9.60
C ASN A 8 -13.97 7.67 -10.96
N ASN A 9 -12.94 8.49 -11.02
CA ASN A 9 -12.12 8.56 -12.20
C ASN A 9 -11.42 7.21 -12.43
N ILE A 10 -11.84 6.49 -13.46
CA ILE A 10 -11.24 5.25 -13.97
C ILE A 10 -10.30 5.59 -15.11
N ALA A 11 -9.16 4.94 -15.16
CA ALA A 11 -8.14 5.22 -16.17
C ALA A 11 -8.70 5.00 -17.60
N ALA A 12 -8.50 5.98 -18.48
CA ALA A 12 -9.00 5.93 -19.85
C ALA A 12 -8.52 4.72 -20.65
N CYS A 13 -7.32 4.19 -20.35
CA CYS A 13 -6.81 2.97 -20.97
C CYS A 13 -7.66 1.74 -20.60
N GLY A 14 -8.26 1.71 -19.40
CA GLY A 14 -9.18 0.65 -18.98
C GLY A 14 -10.55 0.81 -19.67
N LEU A 15 -11.07 2.04 -19.74
CA LEU A 15 -12.38 2.30 -20.39
C LEU A 15 -12.35 1.99 -21.89
N LYS A 16 -11.23 2.19 -22.57
CA LYS A 16 -11.04 1.85 -23.99
C LYS A 16 -11.10 0.35 -24.30
N LEU A 17 -11.12 -0.53 -23.29
CA LEU A 17 -11.27 -1.96 -23.48
C LEU A 17 -12.74 -2.37 -23.62
N PHE A 18 -13.68 -1.49 -23.28
CA PHE A 18 -15.10 -1.74 -23.52
C PHE A 18 -15.41 -1.60 -25.02
N SER A 19 -16.20 -2.54 -25.55
CA SER A 19 -16.71 -2.46 -26.93
C SER A 19 -17.87 -1.46 -27.02
N ASP A 20 -18.32 -1.21 -28.26
CA ASP A 20 -19.46 -0.30 -28.54
C ASP A 20 -20.80 -0.83 -27.97
N GLU A 21 -20.82 -2.03 -27.42
CA GLU A 21 -21.99 -2.57 -26.72
C GLU A 21 -22.18 -1.96 -25.31
N TYR A 22 -21.17 -1.26 -24.78
CA TYR A 22 -21.17 -0.66 -23.47
C TYR A 22 -21.19 0.87 -23.57
N ASN A 23 -22.08 1.49 -22.79
CA ASN A 23 -22.08 2.94 -22.56
C ASN A 23 -21.45 3.25 -21.21
N THR A 24 -20.21 3.76 -21.20
CA THR A 24 -19.45 4.04 -19.96
C THR A 24 -19.71 5.44 -19.39
N GLU A 25 -20.63 6.20 -19.96
CA GLU A 25 -20.99 7.56 -19.56
C GLU A 25 -22.43 7.64 -18.99
N SER A 26 -23.02 6.50 -18.62
CA SER A 26 -24.39 6.46 -18.08
C SER A 26 -24.47 7.06 -16.69
N SER A 27 -25.68 7.51 -16.29
CA SER A 27 -25.98 7.88 -14.92
C SER A 27 -25.90 6.67 -13.98
N PHE A 28 -25.82 6.91 -12.67
CA PHE A 28 -25.79 5.82 -11.70
C PHE A 28 -27.16 5.11 -11.64
N GLU A 29 -28.25 5.87 -11.77
CA GLU A 29 -29.61 5.38 -11.71
C GLU A 29 -29.95 4.43 -12.87
N ASP A 30 -29.35 4.65 -14.05
CA ASP A 30 -29.58 3.85 -15.25
C ASP A 30 -28.56 2.72 -15.42
N ALA A 31 -27.58 2.62 -14.53
CA ALA A 31 -26.47 1.70 -14.69
C ALA A 31 -26.85 0.26 -14.40
N GLN A 32 -26.43 -0.64 -15.28
CA GLN A 32 -26.47 -2.09 -15.09
C GLN A 32 -25.16 -2.60 -14.45
N ALA A 33 -24.07 -1.85 -14.58
CA ALA A 33 -22.81 -2.12 -13.91
C ALA A 33 -22.16 -0.83 -13.42
N VAL A 34 -21.43 -0.94 -12.30
CA VAL A 34 -20.71 0.19 -11.69
C VAL A 34 -19.24 -0.12 -11.55
N LEU A 35 -18.39 0.80 -11.99
CA LEU A 35 -16.97 0.80 -11.71
C LEU A 35 -16.69 1.76 -10.55
N VAL A 36 -16.10 1.26 -9.48
CA VAL A 36 -15.80 2.05 -8.29
C VAL A 36 -14.36 1.85 -7.83
N ARG A 37 -13.75 2.87 -7.26
CA ARG A 37 -12.42 2.79 -6.64
C ARG A 37 -12.47 3.08 -5.15
N SER A 38 -12.89 4.29 -4.76
CA SER A 38 -12.89 4.75 -3.38
C SER A 38 -14.20 5.38 -2.91
N ALA A 39 -15.18 5.59 -3.80
CA ALA A 39 -16.47 6.10 -3.41
C ALA A 39 -17.15 5.16 -2.42
N LYS A 40 -17.77 5.75 -1.39
CA LYS A 40 -18.57 5.00 -0.40
C LYS A 40 -19.95 4.76 -0.98
N MET A 41 -20.39 3.50 -0.98
CA MET A 41 -21.68 3.09 -1.54
C MET A 41 -22.70 2.70 -0.47
N HIS A 42 -22.33 2.72 0.82
CA HIS A 42 -23.22 2.27 1.91
C HIS A 42 -24.50 3.09 2.04
N ASP A 43 -24.43 4.39 1.71
CA ASP A 43 -25.56 5.32 1.81
C ASP A 43 -26.27 5.56 0.46
N MET A 44 -25.89 4.77 -0.57
CA MET A 44 -26.47 4.89 -1.91
C MET A 44 -27.68 3.97 -2.06
N GLU A 45 -28.70 4.44 -2.74
CA GLU A 45 -29.81 3.59 -3.18
C GLU A 45 -29.36 2.85 -4.43
N LEU A 46 -29.30 1.52 -4.36
CA LEU A 46 -28.94 0.70 -5.51
C LEU A 46 -30.18 0.57 -6.43
N SER A 47 -29.95 0.74 -7.73
CA SER A 47 -31.01 0.63 -8.72
C SER A 47 -31.40 -0.84 -8.94
N ASP A 48 -32.68 -1.13 -9.16
CA ASP A 48 -33.19 -2.46 -9.52
C ASP A 48 -32.55 -3.01 -10.83
N ASN A 49 -31.97 -2.14 -11.66
CA ASN A 49 -31.27 -2.51 -12.89
C ASN A 49 -29.81 -2.92 -12.64
N LEU A 50 -29.25 -2.68 -11.44
CA LEU A 50 -27.85 -2.91 -11.15
C LEU A 50 -27.56 -4.40 -10.97
N LEU A 51 -26.72 -4.95 -11.84
CA LEU A 51 -26.37 -6.37 -11.86
C LEU A 51 -24.96 -6.62 -11.30
N ALA A 52 -24.04 -5.66 -11.44
CA ALA A 52 -22.65 -5.87 -11.07
C ALA A 52 -21.98 -4.58 -10.56
N ILE A 53 -21.08 -4.76 -9.59
CA ILE A 53 -20.17 -3.72 -9.11
C ILE A 53 -18.74 -4.25 -9.24
N ALA A 54 -17.86 -3.53 -9.93
CA ALA A 54 -16.45 -3.89 -10.05
C ALA A 54 -15.56 -2.83 -9.39
N ARG A 55 -14.81 -3.26 -8.37
CA ARG A 55 -13.90 -2.39 -7.66
C ARG A 55 -12.50 -2.43 -8.24
N ALA A 56 -12.00 -1.27 -8.64
CA ALA A 56 -10.58 -1.09 -8.99
C ALA A 56 -9.71 -1.04 -7.71
N GLY A 57 -9.49 -2.20 -7.10
CA GLY A 57 -8.70 -2.38 -5.88
C GLY A 57 -9.05 -3.68 -5.14
N ALA A 58 -8.25 -4.03 -4.13
CA ALA A 58 -8.37 -5.30 -3.43
C ALA A 58 -9.47 -5.33 -2.35
N GLY A 59 -9.54 -4.28 -1.51
CA GLY A 59 -10.53 -4.20 -0.43
C GLY A 59 -11.93 -3.87 -0.99
N VAL A 60 -12.99 -4.23 -0.28
CA VAL A 60 -14.39 -3.98 -0.68
C VAL A 60 -15.19 -3.31 0.44
N ASN A 61 -14.51 -2.76 1.41
CA ASN A 61 -15.09 -2.13 2.59
C ASN A 61 -15.90 -0.85 2.32
N ASN A 62 -15.86 -0.34 1.12
CA ASN A 62 -16.66 0.80 0.64
C ASN A 62 -17.94 0.37 -0.10
N ILE A 63 -18.21 -0.94 -0.24
CA ILE A 63 -19.34 -1.51 -0.94
C ILE A 63 -20.20 -2.26 0.10
N PRO A 64 -21.54 -2.08 0.11
CA PRO A 64 -22.45 -2.77 1.02
C PRO A 64 -22.68 -4.21 0.56
N LEU A 65 -21.74 -5.13 0.88
CA LEU A 65 -21.77 -6.51 0.35
C LEU A 65 -23.03 -7.27 0.70
N ASP A 66 -23.51 -7.15 1.93
CA ASP A 66 -24.72 -7.86 2.38
C ASP A 66 -25.94 -7.41 1.56
N LYS A 67 -26.12 -6.09 1.41
CA LYS A 67 -27.20 -5.52 0.57
C LYS A 67 -27.06 -5.98 -0.89
N CYS A 68 -25.85 -5.96 -1.45
CA CYS A 68 -25.61 -6.46 -2.81
C CYS A 68 -25.99 -7.94 -2.96
N ALA A 69 -25.67 -8.76 -1.95
CA ALA A 69 -26.01 -10.19 -1.98
C ALA A 69 -27.53 -10.42 -1.90
N GLU A 70 -28.25 -9.65 -1.07
CA GLU A 70 -29.71 -9.71 -0.95
C GLU A 70 -30.42 -9.30 -2.24
N GLU A 71 -29.88 -8.29 -2.94
CA GLU A 71 -30.42 -7.77 -4.20
C GLU A 71 -29.89 -8.52 -5.45
N GLY A 72 -29.05 -9.56 -5.27
CA GLY A 72 -28.50 -10.37 -6.38
C GLY A 72 -27.44 -9.67 -7.22
N ILE A 73 -26.79 -8.63 -6.69
CA ILE A 73 -25.74 -7.87 -7.36
C ILE A 73 -24.37 -8.53 -7.15
N VAL A 74 -23.68 -8.86 -8.22
CA VAL A 74 -22.35 -9.49 -8.15
C VAL A 74 -21.28 -8.43 -7.91
N VAL A 75 -20.42 -8.65 -6.92
CA VAL A 75 -19.30 -7.74 -6.61
C VAL A 75 -17.97 -8.36 -6.99
N PHE A 76 -17.21 -7.65 -7.83
CA PHE A 76 -15.86 -8.01 -8.26
C PHE A 76 -14.83 -7.07 -7.65
N ASN A 77 -13.63 -7.58 -7.40
CA ASN A 77 -12.48 -6.79 -6.99
C ASN A 77 -11.23 -7.20 -7.77
N THR A 78 -10.14 -6.42 -7.64
CA THR A 78 -8.87 -6.65 -8.34
C THR A 78 -7.72 -6.80 -7.35
N PRO A 79 -7.65 -7.92 -6.60
CA PRO A 79 -6.60 -8.11 -5.61
C PRO A 79 -5.23 -8.25 -6.28
N GLY A 80 -4.24 -7.53 -5.74
CA GLY A 80 -2.86 -7.58 -6.22
C GLY A 80 -2.52 -6.71 -7.43
N ALA A 81 -3.50 -6.10 -8.11
CA ALA A 81 -3.26 -5.30 -9.31
C ALA A 81 -2.28 -4.13 -9.09
N ASN A 82 -2.29 -3.51 -7.91
CA ASN A 82 -1.40 -2.43 -7.53
C ASN A 82 -0.24 -2.86 -6.62
N ALA A 83 -0.05 -4.15 -6.40
CA ALA A 83 0.90 -4.65 -5.39
C ALA A 83 2.35 -4.20 -5.66
N ASN A 84 2.76 -4.20 -6.93
CA ASN A 84 4.10 -3.73 -7.29
C ASN A 84 4.28 -2.23 -7.03
N ALA A 85 3.30 -1.40 -7.39
CA ALA A 85 3.36 0.04 -7.17
C ALA A 85 3.44 0.38 -5.65
N VAL A 86 2.68 -0.35 -4.82
CA VAL A 86 2.76 -0.19 -3.36
C VAL A 86 4.13 -0.62 -2.83
N LYS A 87 4.69 -1.73 -3.32
CA LYS A 87 6.06 -2.15 -2.96
C LYS A 87 7.08 -1.04 -3.28
N GLU A 88 7.04 -0.46 -4.47
CA GLU A 88 7.94 0.63 -4.87
C GLU A 88 7.81 1.85 -3.95
N GLN A 89 6.59 2.22 -3.59
CA GLN A 89 6.32 3.31 -2.64
C GLN A 89 6.89 3.02 -1.25
N VAL A 90 6.78 1.78 -0.77
CA VAL A 90 7.35 1.36 0.54
C VAL A 90 8.87 1.45 0.52
N ILE A 91 9.52 0.94 -0.53
CA ILE A 91 10.99 1.03 -0.68
C ILE A 91 11.45 2.49 -0.73
N ALA A 92 10.76 3.33 -1.52
CA ALA A 92 11.05 4.76 -1.59
C ALA A 92 10.92 5.43 -0.21
N ALA A 93 9.85 5.13 0.53
CA ALA A 93 9.62 5.67 1.87
C ALA A 93 10.72 5.24 2.87
N MET A 94 11.16 3.99 2.83
CA MET A 94 12.27 3.50 3.67
C MET A 94 13.58 4.23 3.37
N LEU A 95 13.89 4.45 2.10
CA LEU A 95 15.10 5.19 1.69
C LEU A 95 15.04 6.66 2.12
N LEU A 96 13.88 7.32 1.96
CA LEU A 96 13.64 8.69 2.43
C LEU A 96 13.73 8.81 3.97
N ALA A 97 13.22 7.81 4.69
CA ALA A 97 13.32 7.78 6.16
C ALA A 97 14.75 7.54 6.65
N SER A 98 15.59 6.91 5.82
CA SER A 98 16.99 6.60 6.16
C SER A 98 17.94 7.75 5.86
N ARG A 99 17.59 8.62 4.92
CA ARG A 99 18.41 9.72 4.41
C ARG A 99 17.55 10.93 4.15
N ASP A 100 18.02 12.11 4.50
CA ASP A 100 17.30 13.36 4.24
C ASP A 100 17.48 13.83 2.78
N LEU A 101 16.92 13.04 1.84
CA LEU A 101 16.97 13.38 0.42
C LEU A 101 16.14 14.62 0.09
N ILE A 102 15.03 14.83 0.81
CA ILE A 102 14.14 15.98 0.61
C ILE A 102 14.83 17.25 1.07
N GLY A 103 15.43 17.25 2.26
CA GLY A 103 16.19 18.38 2.77
C GLY A 103 17.41 18.69 1.90
N GLY A 104 18.13 17.68 1.46
CA GLY A 104 19.25 17.84 0.53
C GLY A 104 18.85 18.49 -0.79
N ASN A 105 17.74 18.02 -1.40
CA ASN A 105 17.22 18.61 -2.64
C ASN A 105 16.78 20.06 -2.45
N LYS A 106 16.08 20.34 -1.34
CA LYS A 106 15.67 21.70 -1.01
C LYS A 106 16.88 22.62 -0.84
N TRP A 107 17.91 22.14 -0.09
CA TRP A 107 19.14 22.91 0.11
C TRP A 107 19.83 23.28 -1.22
N VAL A 108 19.91 22.34 -2.16
CA VAL A 108 20.47 22.59 -3.50
C VAL A 108 19.65 23.65 -4.24
N ALA A 109 18.31 23.55 -4.21
CA ALA A 109 17.43 24.52 -4.88
C ALA A 109 17.59 25.93 -4.27
N ASP A 110 17.66 26.02 -2.93
CA ASP A 110 17.79 27.28 -2.21
C ASP A 110 19.16 27.98 -2.45
N ASN A 111 20.20 27.23 -2.84
CA ASN A 111 21.55 27.73 -3.07
C ASN A 111 22.00 27.64 -4.54
N ALA A 112 21.06 27.44 -5.50
CA ALA A 112 21.39 27.21 -6.90
C ALA A 112 22.17 28.36 -7.58
N GLU A 113 22.02 29.60 -7.07
CA GLU A 113 22.67 30.79 -7.61
C GLU A 113 23.99 31.14 -6.91
N ASP A 114 24.42 30.33 -5.91
CA ASP A 114 25.70 30.53 -5.21
C ASP A 114 26.86 30.21 -6.15
N PRO A 115 27.74 31.17 -6.49
CA PRO A 115 28.88 30.91 -7.38
C PRO A 115 29.91 29.91 -6.78
N ASP A 116 29.92 29.77 -5.45
CA ASP A 116 30.77 28.83 -4.72
C ASP A 116 30.04 27.53 -4.30
N ILE A 117 28.90 27.20 -4.91
CA ILE A 117 28.03 26.07 -4.54
C ILE A 117 28.79 24.74 -4.38
N ALA A 118 29.83 24.51 -5.16
CA ALA A 118 30.62 23.28 -5.05
C ALA A 118 31.31 23.16 -3.67
N LYS A 119 31.89 24.25 -3.16
CA LYS A 119 32.49 24.27 -1.80
C LYS A 119 31.43 24.24 -0.72
N ALA A 120 30.32 24.95 -0.93
CA ALA A 120 29.19 24.96 0.00
C ALA A 120 28.59 23.57 0.15
N THR A 121 28.43 22.82 -0.97
CA THR A 121 27.93 21.43 -0.98
C THR A 121 28.82 20.50 -0.16
N GLU A 122 30.15 20.60 -0.29
CA GLU A 122 31.09 19.77 0.49
C GLU A 122 30.93 19.97 2.00
N LYS A 123 30.58 21.16 2.43
CA LYS A 123 30.31 21.46 3.86
C LYS A 123 28.91 20.99 4.27
N ALA A 124 27.91 21.23 3.42
CA ALA A 124 26.50 20.95 3.72
C ALA A 124 26.14 19.48 3.70
N LYS A 125 26.79 18.66 2.85
CA LYS A 125 26.46 17.23 2.64
C LYS A 125 26.41 16.43 3.95
N LYS A 126 27.17 16.80 4.96
CA LYS A 126 27.16 16.13 6.27
C LYS A 126 25.83 16.26 7.00
N ALA A 127 25.09 17.35 6.77
CA ALA A 127 23.78 17.57 7.40
C ALA A 127 22.72 16.61 6.84
N PHE A 128 22.89 16.12 5.61
CA PHE A 128 21.96 15.22 4.92
C PHE A 128 22.46 13.75 4.90
N ALA A 129 23.57 13.46 5.58
CA ALA A 129 24.08 12.11 5.73
C ALA A 129 23.08 11.27 6.53
N GLY A 130 22.73 10.11 6.00
CA GLY A 130 21.84 9.17 6.67
C GLY A 130 22.54 7.86 6.99
N GLN A 131 21.74 6.81 7.13
CA GLN A 131 22.19 5.45 7.37
C GLN A 131 21.84 4.56 6.19
N GLU A 132 22.62 3.50 5.98
CA GLU A 132 22.27 2.45 5.05
C GLU A 132 21.16 1.57 5.63
N ILE A 133 20.27 1.08 4.76
CA ILE A 133 19.24 0.10 5.15
C ILE A 133 19.81 -1.33 5.17
N LYS A 134 20.92 -1.58 4.50
CA LYS A 134 21.62 -2.87 4.52
C LYS A 134 21.93 -3.29 5.96
N GLY A 135 21.62 -4.55 6.29
CA GLY A 135 21.80 -5.10 7.64
C GLY A 135 20.79 -4.59 8.68
N LYS A 136 19.87 -3.69 8.30
CA LYS A 136 18.76 -3.29 9.19
C LYS A 136 17.64 -4.31 9.12
N LYS A 137 16.86 -4.40 10.21
CA LYS A 137 15.74 -5.33 10.35
C LYS A 137 14.44 -4.68 9.87
N LEU A 138 13.73 -5.34 8.95
CA LEU A 138 12.40 -4.97 8.49
C LEU A 138 11.37 -5.98 8.99
N GLY A 139 10.37 -5.53 9.73
CA GLY A 139 9.19 -6.30 10.06
C GLY A 139 8.08 -6.09 9.02
N VAL A 140 7.56 -7.17 8.46
CA VAL A 140 6.44 -7.18 7.51
C VAL A 140 5.24 -7.84 8.17
N ILE A 141 4.20 -7.07 8.43
CA ILE A 141 2.94 -7.55 8.99
C ILE A 141 1.93 -7.72 7.86
N GLY A 142 1.57 -8.97 7.56
CA GLY A 142 0.78 -9.34 6.39
C GLY A 142 1.67 -9.69 5.19
N LEU A 143 1.74 -10.98 4.83
CA LEU A 143 2.54 -11.53 3.74
C LEU A 143 1.69 -11.87 2.50
N GLY A 144 0.60 -11.13 2.30
CA GLY A 144 -0.22 -11.21 1.10
C GLY A 144 0.48 -10.68 -0.15
N ALA A 145 -0.30 -10.31 -1.18
CA ALA A 145 0.22 -9.88 -2.48
C ALA A 145 1.25 -8.75 -2.43
N ILE A 146 1.11 -7.81 -1.49
CA ILE A 146 2.04 -6.69 -1.31
C ILE A 146 3.20 -7.10 -0.42
N GLY A 147 2.91 -7.66 0.78
CA GLY A 147 3.93 -7.94 1.78
C GLY A 147 5.03 -8.88 1.28
N GLN A 148 4.70 -9.91 0.50
CA GLN A 148 5.69 -10.80 -0.11
C GLN A 148 6.63 -10.05 -1.07
N LEU A 149 6.11 -9.11 -1.88
CA LEU A 149 6.94 -8.33 -2.80
C LEU A 149 7.87 -7.37 -2.04
N VAL A 150 7.36 -6.74 -0.98
CA VAL A 150 8.17 -5.87 -0.11
C VAL A 150 9.26 -6.68 0.60
N ALA A 151 8.92 -7.83 1.17
CA ALA A 151 9.85 -8.71 1.85
C ALA A 151 11.01 -9.15 0.92
N ASN A 152 10.67 -9.64 -0.26
CA ASN A 152 11.67 -10.08 -1.25
C ASN A 152 12.56 -8.92 -1.74
N ALA A 153 11.98 -7.73 -1.97
CA ALA A 153 12.75 -6.56 -2.36
C ALA A 153 13.69 -6.09 -1.25
N ALA A 154 13.26 -6.14 0.01
CA ALA A 154 14.08 -5.77 1.15
C ALA A 154 15.27 -6.75 1.36
N ILE A 155 15.05 -8.06 1.17
CA ILE A 155 16.12 -9.06 1.14
C ILE A 155 17.14 -8.71 0.04
N ALA A 156 16.68 -8.41 -1.18
CA ALA A 156 17.58 -8.03 -2.29
C ALA A 156 18.37 -6.75 -2.01
N LEU A 157 17.86 -5.85 -1.15
CA LEU A 157 18.55 -4.65 -0.67
C LEU A 157 19.49 -4.93 0.54
N GLY A 158 19.61 -6.20 0.94
CA GLY A 158 20.51 -6.63 2.02
C GLY A 158 19.97 -6.40 3.43
N MET A 159 18.64 -6.24 3.60
CA MET A 159 18.01 -6.16 4.91
C MET A 159 17.77 -7.57 5.50
N GLU A 160 17.67 -7.65 6.82
CA GLU A 160 17.12 -8.82 7.50
C GLU A 160 15.59 -8.65 7.58
N VAL A 161 14.83 -9.61 7.05
CA VAL A 161 13.36 -9.50 7.00
C VAL A 161 12.69 -10.48 7.94
N TYR A 162 11.77 -9.97 8.74
CA TYR A 162 10.93 -10.71 9.67
C TYR A 162 9.47 -10.57 9.23
N GLY A 163 8.81 -11.71 9.00
CA GLY A 163 7.44 -11.75 8.51
C GLY A 163 6.46 -12.29 9.54
N TYR A 164 5.34 -11.62 9.72
CA TYR A 164 4.22 -12.08 10.53
C TYR A 164 2.95 -12.10 9.69
N ASP A 165 2.37 -13.28 9.53
CA ASP A 165 1.04 -13.47 8.92
C ASP A 165 0.47 -14.81 9.38
N PRO A 166 -0.55 -14.81 10.27
CA PRO A 166 -1.16 -16.06 10.76
C PRO A 166 -2.03 -16.76 9.69
N TYR A 167 -2.31 -16.08 8.56
CA TYR A 167 -3.19 -16.57 7.49
C TYR A 167 -2.49 -16.64 6.14
N VAL A 168 -1.15 -16.72 6.13
CA VAL A 168 -0.39 -16.78 4.87
C VAL A 168 -0.89 -17.92 3.98
N SER A 169 -1.22 -17.60 2.73
CA SER A 169 -1.62 -18.64 1.77
C SER A 169 -0.42 -19.45 1.30
N VAL A 170 -0.66 -20.72 0.91
CA VAL A 170 0.38 -21.57 0.32
C VAL A 170 1.04 -20.89 -0.87
N LYS A 171 0.26 -20.26 -1.75
CA LYS A 171 0.78 -19.52 -2.90
C LYS A 171 1.71 -18.37 -2.50
N ALA A 172 1.36 -17.61 -1.46
CA ALA A 172 2.19 -16.52 -0.95
C ALA A 172 3.49 -17.06 -0.35
N ALA A 173 3.42 -18.15 0.42
CA ALA A 173 4.58 -18.79 1.00
C ALA A 173 5.58 -19.30 -0.06
N TRP A 174 5.08 -19.87 -1.16
CA TRP A 174 5.92 -20.32 -2.28
C TRP A 174 6.65 -19.16 -3.02
N ASN A 175 6.10 -17.98 -3.01
CA ASN A 175 6.70 -16.80 -3.65
C ASN A 175 7.62 -16.01 -2.70
N LEU A 176 7.65 -16.37 -1.43
CA LEU A 176 8.46 -15.69 -0.43
C LEU A 176 9.89 -16.23 -0.44
N SER A 177 10.89 -15.35 -0.34
CA SER A 177 12.27 -15.78 -0.17
C SER A 177 12.43 -16.63 1.09
N SER A 178 13.22 -17.70 1.00
CA SER A 178 13.58 -18.54 2.15
C SER A 178 14.40 -17.83 3.22
N GLU A 179 14.92 -16.65 2.91
CA GLU A 179 15.66 -15.81 3.88
C GLU A 179 14.73 -15.00 4.79
N VAL A 180 13.43 -14.95 4.51
CA VAL A 180 12.46 -14.29 5.38
C VAL A 180 12.24 -15.13 6.64
N LYS A 181 12.51 -14.52 7.79
CA LYS A 181 12.39 -15.17 9.10
C LYS A 181 10.95 -15.07 9.59
N TYR A 182 10.32 -16.20 9.84
CA TYR A 182 8.96 -16.23 10.40
C TYR A 182 8.94 -15.79 11.86
N ILE A 183 7.96 -14.98 12.22
CA ILE A 183 7.66 -14.54 13.59
C ILE A 183 6.25 -15.00 13.97
N SER A 184 6.12 -15.67 15.12
CA SER A 184 4.83 -16.15 15.64
C SER A 184 4.11 -15.13 16.52
N ASP A 185 4.83 -14.18 17.14
CA ASP A 185 4.26 -13.10 17.95
C ASP A 185 4.64 -11.74 17.31
N VAL A 186 3.65 -10.98 16.89
CA VAL A 186 3.85 -9.65 16.29
C VAL A 186 4.61 -8.68 17.23
N LYS A 187 4.55 -8.90 18.53
CA LYS A 187 5.29 -8.08 19.52
C LYS A 187 6.80 -8.16 19.35
N ASP A 188 7.31 -9.27 18.83
CA ASP A 188 8.73 -9.41 18.55
C ASP A 188 9.17 -8.53 17.38
N ILE A 189 8.29 -8.32 16.40
CA ILE A 189 8.53 -7.32 15.32
C ILE A 189 8.70 -5.93 15.93
N TYR A 190 7.85 -5.54 16.87
CA TYR A 190 7.92 -4.20 17.48
C TYR A 190 9.20 -3.98 18.29
N LYS A 191 9.73 -5.02 18.92
CA LYS A 191 10.96 -4.95 19.72
C LYS A 191 12.23 -4.99 18.88
N GLU A 192 12.24 -5.79 17.83
CA GLU A 192 13.45 -6.16 17.10
C GLU A 192 13.69 -5.34 15.84
N CYS A 193 12.63 -4.84 15.17
CA CYS A 193 12.76 -4.29 13.84
C CYS A 193 13.00 -2.77 13.83
N ASN A 194 13.90 -2.33 12.96
CA ASN A 194 14.21 -0.92 12.74
C ASN A 194 13.14 -0.24 11.88
N TYR A 195 12.51 -1.00 10.99
CA TYR A 195 11.43 -0.59 10.10
C TYR A 195 10.29 -1.57 10.22
N ILE A 196 9.07 -1.08 10.18
CA ILE A 196 7.86 -1.89 10.21
C ILE A 196 6.94 -1.43 9.08
N THR A 197 6.42 -2.39 8.32
CA THR A 197 5.43 -2.14 7.27
C THR A 197 4.22 -3.05 7.44
N VAL A 198 3.02 -2.51 7.22
CA VAL A 198 1.75 -3.18 7.50
C VAL A 198 0.95 -3.32 6.21
N HIS A 199 0.61 -4.55 5.86
CA HIS A 199 -0.09 -4.91 4.62
C HIS A 199 -1.26 -5.87 4.88
N VAL A 200 -2.01 -5.61 5.95
CA VAL A 200 -3.23 -6.35 6.29
C VAL A 200 -4.47 -5.53 5.94
N PRO A 201 -5.61 -6.17 5.61
CA PRO A 201 -6.87 -5.46 5.42
C PRO A 201 -7.33 -4.83 6.76
N ALA A 202 -8.10 -3.73 6.66
CA ALA A 202 -8.68 -3.08 7.83
C ALA A 202 -9.91 -3.87 8.31
N LEU A 203 -9.69 -4.87 9.15
CA LEU A 203 -10.71 -5.70 9.80
C LEU A 203 -10.74 -5.39 11.30
N ASP A 204 -11.80 -5.78 11.99
CA ASP A 204 -11.87 -5.61 13.46
C ASP A 204 -10.73 -6.35 14.18
N SER A 205 -10.29 -7.50 13.67
CA SER A 205 -9.15 -8.26 14.18
C SER A 205 -7.78 -7.61 13.92
N THR A 206 -7.68 -6.70 12.94
CA THR A 206 -6.43 -6.00 12.59
C THR A 206 -6.44 -4.53 13.01
N LYS A 207 -7.57 -4.04 13.51
CA LYS A 207 -7.72 -2.68 14.03
C LYS A 207 -6.78 -2.49 15.22
N GLY A 208 -5.95 -1.45 15.17
CA GLY A 208 -5.00 -1.16 16.24
C GLY A 208 -3.82 -2.14 16.34
N CYS A 209 -3.54 -2.96 15.32
CA CYS A 209 -2.37 -3.82 15.30
C CYS A 209 -1.05 -3.03 15.40
N LEU A 210 -1.05 -1.76 14.99
CA LEU A 210 0.04 -0.81 15.22
C LEU A 210 -0.56 0.49 15.79
N LEU A 211 -0.15 0.89 16.98
CA LEU A 211 -0.58 2.10 17.66
C LEU A 211 0.63 3.02 17.87
N TYR A 212 0.36 4.32 18.07
CA TYR A 212 1.39 5.29 18.44
C TYR A 212 2.12 4.88 19.74
N THR A 213 1.42 4.20 20.64
CA THR A 213 1.95 3.67 21.91
C THR A 213 2.55 2.26 21.80
N SER A 214 2.63 1.67 20.60
CA SER A 214 3.30 0.38 20.41
C SER A 214 4.79 0.53 20.77
N PRO A 215 5.37 -0.40 21.55
CA PRO A 215 6.77 -0.30 21.96
C PRO A 215 7.69 -0.23 20.74
N SER A 216 8.61 0.74 20.76
CA SER A 216 9.59 0.95 19.70
C SER A 216 11.00 0.81 20.26
N PRO A 217 11.95 0.24 19.55
CA PRO A 217 13.36 0.21 19.96
C PRO A 217 13.94 1.59 20.25
N ARG A 218 13.39 2.66 19.63
CA ARG A 218 13.79 4.05 19.87
C ARG A 218 13.39 4.58 21.25
N ASP A 219 12.37 3.99 21.88
CA ASP A 219 11.89 4.42 23.19
C ASP A 219 12.87 4.04 24.29
N THR A 220 13.68 2.98 24.08
CA THR A 220 14.71 2.55 25.02
C THR A 220 16.03 3.34 24.92
N GLU A 221 16.29 4.01 23.80
CA GLU A 221 17.51 4.80 23.60
C GLU A 221 17.40 6.24 24.16
N ARG A 222 16.18 6.75 24.36
CA ARG A 222 15.94 8.10 24.92
C ARG A 222 16.02 8.18 26.44
N SER A 223 16.15 7.07 27.12
CA SER A 223 16.24 6.99 28.59
C SER A 223 17.66 6.74 29.10
N ARG A 224 18.69 6.98 28.27
CA ARG A 224 20.11 6.92 28.68
C ARG A 224 20.83 8.24 28.44
#